data_d4a2bde899f4a2dea45304ad24f0173a
#
_entry.id   d4a2bde899f4a2dea45304ad24f0173a
#
_cell.length_a   1.000
_cell.length_b   1.000
_cell.length_c   1.000
_cell.angle_alpha   90.00
_cell.angle_beta   90.00
_cell.angle_gamma   90.00
#
_symmetry.space_group_name_H-M   'P 1'
#
loop_
_entity.id
_entity.type
_entity.pdbx_description
1 polymer ?
#
loop_
_entity_poly.entity_id
_entity_poly.type
_entity_poly.pdbx_seq_one_letter_code
_entity_poly.pdbx_strand_id
1 'polypeptide(L)'
;MAVFAAVLMLTGCEKNELPAGTGTLIVEISSPKYDSEIEVFPYGMSDYSDPIASQAFKKGSSRTVEFVLNAGNYMVECGGAVLTSDGSSSAIVQIQIGQTHTLKFTGKYTL
;
A
#
# COMPACT_ATOMS: atom_id res chain seq x y z
N MET A 1 -8.96 1.94 10.18
CA MET A 1 -8.63 2.41 9.84
C MET A 1 -8.91 2.81 9.20
N ALA A 2 -8.50 2.65 8.95
CA ALA A 2 -8.31 3.16 8.33
C ALA A 2 -8.80 3.62 7.68
N VAL A 3 -8.90 3.61 7.49
CA VAL A 3 -8.99 4.15 7.01
C VAL A 3 -9.67 4.72 6.73
N PHE A 4 -9.81 4.76 6.68
CA PHE A 4 -10.03 5.47 6.44
C PHE A 4 -10.43 6.01 6.02
N ALA A 5 -10.41 5.93 5.99
CA ALA A 5 -10.44 6.64 5.65
C ALA A 5 -10.89 7.09 5.13
N ALA A 6 -10.92 7.09 4.96
CA ALA A 6 -10.94 7.76 4.53
C ALA A 6 -11.56 8.28 4.32
N VAL A 7 -11.70 8.15 4.31
CA VAL A 7 -11.85 8.86 4.19
C VAL A 7 -12.25 9.68 4.26
N LEU A 8 -12.31 9.62 4.48
CA LEU A 8 -12.21 10.44 4.53
C LEU A 8 -12.41 11.17 4.17
N MET A 9 -12.34 11.44 3.73
CA MET A 9 -12.09 12.14 3.34
C MET A 9 -12.67 12.69 2.79
N LEU A 10 -13.13 12.75 2.37
CA LEU A 10 -13.30 13.31 1.78
C LEU A 10 -13.92 14.22 1.77
N THR A 11 -14.17 14.54 2.01
CA THR A 11 -14.62 15.37 1.97
C THR A 11 -14.53 16.37 2.08
N GLY A 12 -14.31 16.74 1.85
CA GLY A 12 -13.98 17.55 1.91
C GLY A 12 -13.68 18.36 2.08
N CYS A 13 -13.48 18.77 2.28
CA CYS A 13 -13.10 19.48 2.37
C CYS A 13 -12.43 20.04 2.56
N GLU A 14 -12.28 20.38 2.77
CA GLU A 14 -11.61 20.98 2.92
C GLU A 14 -10.47 20.95 3.14
N LYS A 15 -9.91 20.88 3.39
CA LYS A 15 -8.87 20.79 3.53
C LYS A 15 -8.56 19.66 3.75
N ASN A 16 -8.14 18.88 3.24
CA ASN A 16 -7.75 17.71 3.39
C ASN A 16 -6.52 17.60 3.92
N GLU A 17 -6.27 18.02 5.07
CA GLU A 17 -5.00 17.89 5.63
C GLU A 17 -4.81 16.59 6.25
N LEU A 18 -3.70 15.96 6.07
CA LEU A 18 -3.35 14.70 6.70
C LEU A 18 -3.02 14.94 8.16
N PRO A 19 -3.17 13.93 9.00
CA PRO A 19 -2.71 14.03 10.39
C PRO A 19 -1.25 14.43 10.43
N ALA A 20 -0.86 15.16 11.44
CA ALA A 20 0.51 15.64 11.59
C ALA A 20 1.47 14.47 11.58
N GLY A 21 2.59 14.62 10.90
CA GLY A 21 3.63 13.60 10.88
C GLY A 21 3.38 12.45 9.94
N THR A 22 2.37 12.55 9.07
CA THR A 22 2.02 11.45 8.17
C THR A 22 2.21 11.82 6.71
N GLY A 23 2.27 10.81 5.88
CA GLY A 23 2.19 10.93 4.44
C GLY A 23 1.29 9.83 3.91
N THR A 24 1.20 9.71 2.61
CA THR A 24 0.28 8.79 1.95
C THR A 24 1.04 7.79 1.10
N LEU A 25 0.67 6.53 1.21
CA LEU A 25 1.16 5.49 0.32
C LEU A 25 -0.02 5.04 -0.54
N ILE A 26 0.14 5.10 -1.85
CA ILE A 26 -0.86 4.58 -2.76
C ILE A 26 -0.28 3.31 -3.38
N VAL A 27 -1.02 2.22 -3.32
CA VAL A 27 -0.61 0.96 -3.92
C VAL A 27 -1.61 0.61 -5.00
N GLU A 28 -1.12 0.46 -6.22
CA GLU A 28 -1.96 0.10 -7.36
C GLU A 28 -1.69 -1.36 -7.69
N ILE A 29 -2.73 -2.17 -7.75
CA ILE A 29 -2.60 -3.56 -8.08
C ILE A 29 -3.33 -3.78 -9.37
N SER A 30 -2.66 -4.41 -10.34
CA SER A 30 -3.26 -4.71 -11.63
C SER A 30 -3.25 -6.20 -11.89
N SER A 31 -4.39 -6.73 -12.22
CA SER A 31 -4.53 -8.11 -12.68
C SER A 31 -3.91 -9.16 -11.76
N PRO A 32 -4.26 -9.19 -10.50
CA PRO A 32 -3.73 -10.22 -9.62
C PRO A 32 -4.23 -11.59 -10.04
N LYS A 33 -3.38 -12.62 -9.88
CA LYS A 33 -3.71 -13.94 -10.28
C LYS A 33 -4.45 -14.72 -9.21
N TYR A 34 -4.32 -14.32 -7.95
CA TYR A 34 -4.95 -15.00 -6.83
C TYR A 34 -5.50 -14.00 -5.85
N ASP A 35 -6.46 -14.40 -5.05
CA ASP A 35 -6.90 -13.61 -3.90
C ASP A 35 -5.73 -13.48 -2.96
N SER A 36 -5.48 -12.31 -2.44
CA SER A 36 -4.40 -12.10 -1.49
C SER A 36 -4.58 -10.75 -0.80
N GLU A 37 -3.48 -10.20 -0.32
CA GLU A 37 -3.54 -8.92 0.37
C GLU A 37 -2.24 -8.16 0.26
N ILE A 38 -2.32 -6.87 0.46
CA ILE A 38 -1.19 -6.00 0.60
C ILE A 38 -0.92 -5.91 2.08
N GLU A 39 0.34 -6.04 2.49
CA GLU A 39 0.70 -5.90 3.89
C GLU A 39 1.80 -4.88 4.01
N VAL A 40 1.71 -4.00 5.00
CA VAL A 40 2.70 -2.95 5.24
C VAL A 40 3.32 -3.21 6.60
N PHE A 41 4.64 -3.27 6.64
CA PHE A 41 5.41 -3.51 7.87
C PHE A 41 6.41 -2.40 8.10
N PRO A 42 6.74 -2.08 9.32
CA PRO A 42 7.88 -1.20 9.57
C PRO A 42 9.13 -1.85 8.97
N TYR A 43 10.04 -1.07 8.44
CA TYR A 43 11.22 -1.61 7.77
C TYR A 43 11.99 -2.55 8.69
N GLY A 44 12.31 -3.71 8.19
CA GLY A 44 13.11 -4.67 8.93
C GLY A 44 12.32 -5.57 9.85
N MET A 45 10.99 -5.46 9.87
CA MET A 45 10.18 -6.20 10.83
C MET A 45 9.21 -7.20 10.22
N SER A 46 9.24 -7.36 8.92
CA SER A 46 8.22 -8.16 8.24
C SER A 46 8.18 -9.63 8.67
N ASP A 47 9.31 -10.18 9.08
CA ASP A 47 9.35 -11.59 9.43
C ASP A 47 8.78 -11.91 10.79
N TYR A 48 8.69 -10.94 11.65
CA TYR A 48 8.38 -11.20 13.05
C TYR A 48 7.27 -10.34 13.62
N SER A 49 6.63 -9.56 12.78
CA SER A 49 5.61 -8.64 13.27
C SER A 49 4.34 -8.79 12.50
N ASP A 50 3.27 -8.41 13.09
CA ASP A 50 2.03 -8.27 12.34
C ASP A 50 2.15 -7.02 11.48
N PRO A 51 1.51 -6.99 10.33
CA PRO A 51 1.51 -5.78 9.54
C PRO A 51 0.82 -4.64 10.27
N ILE A 52 1.29 -3.43 10.07
CA ILE A 52 0.66 -2.27 10.68
C ILE A 52 -0.54 -1.81 9.86
N ALA A 53 -0.64 -2.27 8.63
CA ALA A 53 -1.78 -1.98 7.78
C ALA A 53 -1.87 -3.08 6.73
N SER A 54 -3.06 -3.41 6.29
CA SER A 54 -3.24 -4.39 5.25
C SER A 54 -4.55 -4.16 4.52
N GLN A 55 -4.65 -4.68 3.32
CA GLN A 55 -5.87 -4.58 2.54
C GLN A 55 -5.95 -5.80 1.63
N ALA A 56 -7.06 -6.52 1.70
CA ALA A 56 -7.28 -7.69 0.89
C ALA A 56 -7.76 -7.31 -0.50
N PHE A 57 -7.51 -8.16 -1.46
CA PHE A 57 -8.02 -7.98 -2.81
C PHE A 57 -8.37 -9.33 -3.41
N LYS A 58 -9.14 -9.30 -4.50
CA LYS A 58 -9.60 -10.49 -5.17
C LYS A 58 -8.88 -10.71 -6.47
N LYS A 59 -8.75 -11.99 -6.84
CA LYS A 59 -8.18 -12.38 -8.10
C LYS A 59 -8.83 -11.61 -9.23
N GLY A 60 -8.05 -11.11 -10.14
CA GLY A 60 -8.53 -10.41 -11.34
C GLY A 60 -9.00 -8.99 -11.15
N SER A 61 -9.07 -8.54 -9.90
CA SER A 61 -9.61 -7.23 -9.64
C SER A 61 -8.52 -6.23 -9.49
N SER A 62 -8.36 -5.34 -10.44
CA SER A 62 -7.39 -4.26 -10.29
C SER A 62 -7.95 -3.24 -9.30
N ARG A 63 -7.09 -2.73 -8.44
CA ARG A 63 -7.55 -1.75 -7.46
C ARG A 63 -6.45 -0.83 -7.03
N THR A 64 -6.84 0.30 -6.51
CA THR A 64 -5.93 1.27 -5.90
C THR A 64 -6.29 1.37 -4.43
N VAL A 65 -5.29 1.23 -3.60
CA VAL A 65 -5.48 1.26 -2.15
C VAL A 65 -4.63 2.39 -1.58
N GLU A 66 -5.16 3.08 -0.61
CA GLU A 66 -4.46 4.21 -0.02
C GLU A 66 -4.25 3.97 1.46
N PHE A 67 -3.04 4.19 1.94
CA PHE A 67 -2.72 4.09 3.36
C PHE A 67 -2.15 5.43 3.83
N VAL A 68 -2.59 5.90 4.98
CA VAL A 68 -2.00 7.08 5.62
C VAL A 68 -1.11 6.55 6.73
N LEU A 69 0.17 6.84 6.66
CA LEU A 69 1.17 6.25 7.55
C LEU A 69 2.05 7.32 8.17
N ASN A 70 2.56 7.05 9.34
CA ASN A 70 3.55 7.94 9.94
C ASN A 70 4.78 7.98 9.04
N ALA A 71 5.48 9.08 9.04
CA ALA A 71 6.71 9.20 8.25
C ALA A 71 7.69 8.13 8.71
N GLY A 72 8.36 7.49 7.77
CA GLY A 72 9.31 6.44 8.08
C GLY A 72 9.52 5.52 6.91
N ASN A 73 10.27 4.47 7.13
CA ASN A 73 10.57 3.47 6.11
C ASN A 73 9.75 2.22 6.37
N TYR A 74 9.21 1.65 5.30
CA TYR A 74 8.32 0.50 5.40
C TYR A 74 8.65 -0.53 4.34
N MET A 75 8.32 -1.77 4.65
CA MET A 75 8.35 -2.85 3.68
C MET A 75 6.91 -3.12 3.28
N VAL A 76 6.62 -3.12 2.00
CA VAL A 76 5.28 -3.41 1.48
C VAL A 76 5.35 -4.73 0.77
N GLU A 77 4.53 -5.68 1.17
CA GLU A 77 4.51 -7.00 0.56
C GLU A 77 3.15 -7.23 -0.07
N CYS A 78 3.13 -7.85 -1.22
CA CYS A 78 1.90 -8.09 -1.93
C CYS A 78 1.89 -9.51 -2.49
N GLY A 79 0.86 -10.27 -2.19
CA GLY A 79 0.70 -11.61 -2.74
C GLY A 79 -0.06 -11.53 -4.05
N GLY A 80 -0.62 -12.64 -4.47
CA GLY A 80 -1.48 -12.68 -5.67
C GLY A 80 -0.73 -12.73 -6.98
N ALA A 81 0.55 -13.02 -6.95
CA ALA A 81 1.40 -13.12 -8.14
C ALA A 81 1.50 -11.79 -8.89
N VAL A 82 1.48 -10.68 -8.16
CA VAL A 82 1.75 -9.38 -8.76
C VAL A 82 3.14 -8.93 -8.34
N LEU A 83 3.81 -8.23 -9.20
CA LEU A 83 5.21 -7.86 -8.98
C LEU A 83 5.43 -6.40 -9.33
N THR A 84 6.44 -5.82 -8.71
CA THR A 84 6.90 -4.47 -9.07
C THR A 84 7.61 -4.54 -10.42
N SER A 85 7.98 -3.41 -10.95
CA SER A 85 8.70 -3.35 -12.22
C SER A 85 10.03 -4.08 -12.15
N ASP A 86 10.59 -4.24 -10.95
CA ASP A 86 11.83 -4.98 -10.76
C ASP A 86 11.62 -6.46 -10.65
N GLY A 87 10.38 -6.93 -10.66
CA GLY A 87 10.09 -8.35 -10.52
C GLY A 87 10.01 -8.85 -9.10
N SER A 88 9.70 -7.97 -8.15
CA SER A 88 9.66 -8.35 -6.74
C SER A 88 8.23 -8.26 -6.19
N SER A 89 7.92 -9.16 -5.26
CA SER A 89 6.65 -9.12 -4.57
C SER A 89 6.69 -8.19 -3.35
N SER A 90 7.80 -7.55 -3.12
CA SER A 90 7.92 -6.61 -2.00
C SER A 90 8.72 -5.39 -2.42
N ALA A 91 8.57 -4.32 -1.70
CA ALA A 91 9.30 -3.08 -1.97
C ALA A 91 9.50 -2.32 -0.68
N ILE A 92 10.59 -1.58 -0.59
CA ILE A 92 10.83 -0.70 0.53
C ILE A 92 10.46 0.70 0.09
N VAL A 93 9.66 1.38 0.89
CA VAL A 93 9.22 2.73 0.58
C VAL A 93 9.53 3.64 1.74
N GLN A 94 9.78 4.90 1.44
CA GLN A 94 9.94 5.92 2.46
C GLN A 94 8.74 6.84 2.39
N ILE A 95 8.06 7.00 3.50
CA ILE A 95 6.92 7.89 3.60
C ILE A 95 7.38 9.19 4.22
N GLN A 96 7.17 10.28 3.52
CA GLN A 96 7.58 11.59 3.98
C GLN A 96 6.35 12.42 4.31
N ILE A 97 6.48 13.28 5.29
CA ILE A 97 5.37 14.08 5.78
C ILE A 97 4.77 14.90 4.64
N GLY A 98 3.46 14.76 4.48
CA GLY A 98 2.72 15.53 3.48
C GLY A 98 2.94 15.09 2.04
N GLN A 99 3.68 14.02 1.82
CA GLN A 99 3.99 13.56 0.47
C GLN A 99 3.21 12.31 0.14
N THR A 100 3.07 12.04 -1.14
CA THR A 100 2.42 10.82 -1.63
C THR A 100 3.45 9.97 -2.36
N HIS A 101 3.51 8.69 -2.01
CA HIS A 101 4.39 7.75 -2.68
C HIS A 101 3.50 6.70 -3.34
N THR A 102 3.68 6.45 -4.62
CA THR A 102 2.87 5.47 -5.36
C THR A 102 3.70 4.25 -5.70
N LEU A 103 3.17 3.08 -5.41
CA LEU A 103 3.82 1.81 -5.66
C LEU A 103 2.90 0.98 -6.53
N LYS A 104 3.43 0.34 -7.55
CA LYS A 104 2.62 -0.43 -8.48
C LYS A 104 3.05 -1.88 -8.49
N PHE A 105 2.06 -2.77 -8.39
CA PHE A 105 2.28 -4.20 -8.54
C PHE A 105 1.40 -4.68 -9.69
N THR A 106 1.96 -5.38 -10.63
CA THR A 106 1.24 -5.83 -11.81
C THR A 106 1.35 -7.33 -11.96
N GLY A 107 0.26 -7.96 -12.27
CA GLY A 107 0.28 -9.39 -12.55
C GLY A 107 1.11 -9.66 -13.80
N LYS A 108 2.22 -10.51 -13.68
CA LYS A 108 3.05 -10.71 -14.73
C LYS A 108 3.17 -12.09 -14.95
N TYR A 109 2.91 -12.56 -16.00
CA TYR A 109 3.09 -13.87 -16.22
C TYR A 109 3.80 -14.10 -17.27
N THR A 110 4.55 -14.77 -17.21
CA THR A 110 5.22 -15.06 -18.15
C THR A 110 5.02 -16.16 -18.58
N LEU A 111 4.86 -16.52 -19.08
CA LEU A 111 4.77 -17.50 -19.48
C LEU A 111 5.04 -17.93 -19.66
#